data_67e74d38d3ccb49c41d0633b2fd45c3e
#
_entry.id   67e74d38d3ccb49c41d0633b2fd45c3e
#
_cell.length_a   1.000
_cell.length_b   1.000
_cell.length_c   1.000
_cell.angle_alpha   90.00
_cell.angle_beta   90.00
_cell.angle_gamma   90.00
#
_symmetry.space_group_name_H-M   'P 1'
#
loop_
_entity.id
_entity.type
_entity.pdbx_description
1 polymer ?
#
loop_
_entity_poly.entity_id
_entity_poly.type
_entity_poly.pdbx_seq_one_letter_code
_entity_poly.pdbx_strand_id
1 'polypeptide(L)'
;MYWSDGMDYGMYKQHLASFKSLVFCPCQWSLKKYYHLLQQFGVLLPLTCFGAAHAANLTDVNSLITQAVQTHPLVGSAMADEQATRESIAAAKLNLYPAPAISSGYDQDKGLISRANVRQALWTGGKLTANVNQAIYDDKAATAFVYEQQNTIAKNTIDIWQSHIYATALQGLYVNNLKQLDEFEAMMKRRVNQGVSARIDLDLV
;
A
#
# COMPACT_ATOMS: atom_id res chain seq x y z
N MET A 1 -42.64 -21.14 0.61
CA MET A 1 -41.88 -20.87 -0.61
C MET A 1 -40.42 -20.80 -0.19
N TYR A 2 -39.71 -21.92 -0.40
CA TYR A 2 -38.33 -22.21 0.03
C TYR A 2 -37.33 -21.41 -0.80
N TRP A 3 -36.38 -20.74 -0.18
CA TRP A 3 -35.10 -20.39 -0.78
C TRP A 3 -33.99 -20.83 0.20
N SER A 4 -33.38 -21.97 -0.14
CA SER A 4 -32.12 -22.43 0.40
C SER A 4 -31.05 -22.04 -0.60
N ASP A 5 -30.19 -21.10 -0.28
CA ASP A 5 -28.93 -20.89 -1.00
C ASP A 5 -27.78 -21.31 -0.11
N GLY A 6 -27.25 -22.47 -0.47
CA GLY A 6 -26.01 -22.99 0.06
C GLY A 6 -24.84 -22.08 -0.34
N MET A 7 -24.25 -21.37 0.61
CA MET A 7 -22.97 -20.72 0.43
C MET A 7 -21.85 -21.76 0.35
N ASP A 8 -21.29 -21.83 -0.82
CA ASP A 8 -20.18 -22.71 -1.18
C ASP A 8 -18.91 -22.32 -0.39
N TYR A 9 -18.61 -23.08 0.66
CA TYR A 9 -17.40 -22.97 1.49
C TYR A 9 -16.11 -23.38 0.75
N GLY A 10 -16.21 -23.73 -0.55
CA GLY A 10 -15.09 -24.19 -1.37
C GLY A 10 -14.12 -23.08 -1.81
N MET A 11 -14.59 -21.84 -1.95
CA MET A 11 -13.77 -20.75 -2.49
C MET A 11 -12.84 -20.08 -1.46
N TYR A 12 -13.12 -20.23 -0.17
CA TYR A 12 -12.31 -19.62 0.90
C TYR A 12 -11.00 -20.38 1.18
N LYS A 13 -10.95 -21.67 0.83
CA LYS A 13 -9.74 -22.51 1.06
C LYS A 13 -8.66 -22.30 0.00
N GLN A 14 -8.99 -21.86 -1.21
CA GLN A 14 -8.00 -21.63 -2.27
C GLN A 14 -7.27 -20.29 -2.14
N HIS A 15 -7.87 -19.27 -1.51
CA HIS A 15 -7.19 -17.99 -1.28
C HIS A 15 -6.19 -18.00 -0.14
N LEU A 16 -6.31 -18.93 0.83
CA LEU A 16 -5.35 -19.05 1.94
C LEU A 16 -4.07 -19.82 1.56
N ALA A 17 -4.10 -20.62 0.49
CA ALA A 17 -2.92 -21.33 0.01
C ALA A 17 -1.99 -20.44 -0.86
N SER A 18 -2.52 -19.39 -1.47
CA SER A 18 -1.75 -18.48 -2.33
C SER A 18 -0.96 -17.41 -1.56
N PHE A 19 -1.26 -17.20 -0.27
CA PHE A 19 -0.59 -16.17 0.55
C PHE A 19 0.71 -16.66 1.22
N LYS A 20 1.03 -17.96 1.14
CA LYS A 20 2.27 -18.51 1.73
C LYS A 20 3.50 -18.48 0.80
N SER A 21 3.36 -18.06 -0.46
CA SER A 21 4.46 -18.09 -1.43
C SER A 21 5.05 -16.72 -1.80
N LEU A 22 4.65 -15.63 -1.15
CA LEU A 22 5.09 -14.27 -1.49
C LEU A 22 6.05 -13.63 -0.46
N VAL A 23 6.63 -14.42 0.44
CA VAL A 23 7.74 -13.97 1.29
C VAL A 23 8.98 -14.78 0.95
N PHE A 24 9.39 -14.79 -0.32
CA PHE A 24 10.73 -15.20 -0.72
C PHE A 24 11.43 -14.00 -1.36
N CYS A 25 12.25 -13.37 -0.55
CA CYS A 25 13.14 -12.28 -0.93
C CYS A 25 14.11 -12.77 -2.02
N PRO A 26 14.19 -12.17 -3.23
CA PRO A 26 15.12 -12.61 -4.29
C PRO A 26 16.54 -12.07 -4.08
N CYS A 27 17.00 -11.95 -2.85
CA CYS A 27 18.36 -11.45 -2.55
C CYS A 27 19.43 -12.54 -2.38
N GLN A 28 19.09 -13.83 -2.63
CA GLN A 28 20.02 -14.93 -2.33
C GLN A 28 20.81 -15.47 -3.54
N TRP A 29 20.64 -14.93 -4.75
CA TRP A 29 21.29 -15.49 -5.93
C TRP A 29 22.51 -14.73 -6.46
N SER A 30 22.83 -13.59 -5.91
CA SER A 30 24.02 -12.82 -6.33
C SER A 30 25.22 -12.88 -5.36
N LEU A 31 25.04 -13.44 -4.17
CA LEU A 31 26.11 -13.43 -3.14
C LEU A 31 27.13 -14.56 -3.27
N LYS A 32 26.84 -15.65 -3.99
CA LYS A 32 27.80 -16.76 -4.16
C LYS A 32 29.00 -16.43 -5.06
N LYS A 33 28.92 -15.43 -5.92
CA LYS A 33 30.02 -15.04 -6.82
C LYS A 33 30.99 -14.04 -6.17
N TYR A 34 30.57 -13.37 -5.09
CA TYR A 34 31.39 -12.39 -4.38
C TYR A 34 32.17 -12.97 -3.20
N TYR A 35 31.79 -14.15 -2.69
CA TYR A 35 32.46 -14.76 -1.53
C TYR A 35 33.88 -15.26 -1.85
N HIS A 36 34.19 -15.60 -3.10
CA HIS A 36 35.54 -16.06 -3.48
C HIS A 36 36.58 -14.94 -3.65
N LEU A 37 36.14 -13.68 -3.80
CA LEU A 37 37.05 -12.54 -3.95
C LEU A 37 37.38 -11.82 -2.64
N LEU A 38 36.61 -12.04 -1.59
CA LEU A 38 36.80 -11.40 -0.27
C LEU A 38 37.64 -12.21 0.71
N GLN A 39 38.01 -13.44 0.38
CA GLN A 39 38.90 -14.27 1.24
C GLN A 39 40.38 -13.91 1.14
N GLN A 40 40.76 -13.03 0.21
CA GLN A 40 42.16 -12.59 0.08
C GLN A 40 42.51 -11.29 0.83
N PHE A 41 41.48 -10.58 1.34
CA PHE A 41 41.71 -9.41 2.19
C PHE A 41 41.04 -9.65 3.53
N GLY A 42 41.86 -10.03 4.52
CA GLY A 42 41.43 -10.37 5.89
C GLY A 42 40.81 -9.20 6.66
N VAL A 43 39.63 -8.72 6.26
CA VAL A 43 38.84 -7.76 7.01
C VAL A 43 37.57 -8.46 7.46
N LEU A 44 37.57 -9.01 8.65
CA LEU A 44 36.42 -9.48 9.41
C LEU A 44 35.53 -8.27 9.78
N LEU A 45 34.57 -7.94 8.94
CA LEU A 45 33.47 -7.05 9.33
C LEU A 45 32.39 -7.89 10.01
N PRO A 46 32.07 -7.67 11.29
CA PRO A 46 30.92 -8.33 11.91
C PRO A 46 29.65 -7.76 11.33
N LEU A 47 28.95 -8.59 10.56
CA LEU A 47 27.58 -8.30 10.08
C LEU A 47 26.62 -8.41 11.27
N THR A 48 26.61 -7.42 12.16
CA THR A 48 25.55 -7.27 13.14
C THR A 48 24.35 -6.64 12.46
N CYS A 49 23.54 -7.46 11.77
CA CYS A 49 22.17 -7.12 11.47
C CYS A 49 21.37 -7.10 12.78
N PHE A 50 21.55 -6.04 13.58
CA PHE A 50 20.58 -5.68 14.59
C PHE A 50 19.36 -5.09 13.87
N GLY A 51 18.45 -5.95 13.44
CA GLY A 51 17.08 -5.58 13.20
C GLY A 51 16.50 -5.17 14.56
N ALA A 52 16.65 -3.90 14.94
CA ALA A 52 15.87 -3.33 16.01
C ALA A 52 14.40 -3.39 15.57
N ALA A 53 13.69 -4.45 15.97
CA ALA A 53 12.25 -4.44 16.03
C ALA A 53 11.88 -3.30 16.97
N HIS A 54 11.63 -2.12 16.43
CA HIS A 54 10.99 -1.06 17.16
C HIS A 54 9.58 -1.57 17.46
N ALA A 55 9.39 -2.10 18.69
CA ALA A 55 8.07 -2.23 19.27
C ALA A 55 7.51 -0.80 19.33
N ALA A 56 6.81 -0.39 18.27
CA ALA A 56 6.08 0.85 18.27
C ALA A 56 5.11 0.78 19.43
N ASN A 57 5.33 1.63 20.44
CA ASN A 57 4.33 1.87 21.47
C ASN A 57 3.08 2.38 20.74
N LEU A 58 2.10 1.52 20.55
CA LEU A 58 0.79 1.77 19.90
C LEU A 58 -0.08 2.78 20.66
N THR A 59 0.51 3.55 21.56
CA THR A 59 -0.19 4.43 22.50
C THR A 59 -0.54 5.79 21.91
N ASP A 60 0.07 6.21 20.81
CA ASP A 60 -0.23 7.52 20.22
C ASP A 60 -0.72 7.39 18.76
N VAL A 61 -2.04 7.55 18.61
CA VAL A 61 -2.72 7.55 17.29
C VAL A 61 -2.14 8.61 16.37
N ASN A 62 -1.75 9.77 16.91
CA ASN A 62 -1.23 10.86 16.10
C ASN A 62 0.11 10.50 15.44
N SER A 63 0.96 9.77 16.18
CA SER A 63 2.24 9.28 15.63
C SER A 63 2.02 8.27 14.51
N LEU A 64 1.04 7.37 14.66
CA LEU A 64 0.67 6.39 13.63
C LEU A 64 0.13 7.07 12.37
N ILE A 65 -0.77 8.05 12.53
CA ILE A 65 -1.32 8.83 11.41
C ILE A 65 -0.19 9.54 10.66
N THR A 66 0.69 10.23 11.40
CA THR A 66 1.80 10.97 10.79
C THR A 66 2.73 10.03 10.03
N GLN A 67 3.08 8.90 10.61
CA GLN A 67 3.92 7.89 9.96
C GLN A 67 3.23 7.30 8.72
N ALA A 68 1.94 6.94 8.82
CA ALA A 68 1.17 6.40 7.70
C ALA A 68 1.12 7.40 6.53
N VAL A 69 0.80 8.66 6.79
CA VAL A 69 0.73 9.70 5.75
C VAL A 69 2.08 9.94 5.09
N GLN A 70 3.18 9.89 5.85
CA GLN A 70 4.52 10.13 5.30
C GLN A 70 5.08 8.94 4.51
N THR A 71 4.71 7.72 4.86
CA THR A 71 5.31 6.51 4.27
C THR A 71 4.43 5.82 3.24
N HIS A 72 3.15 6.23 3.13
CA HIS A 72 2.21 5.51 2.27
C HIS A 72 2.48 5.75 0.78
N PRO A 73 2.58 4.68 -0.05
CA PRO A 73 2.92 4.82 -1.48
C PRO A 73 1.93 5.67 -2.29
N LEU A 74 0.63 5.66 -1.93
CA LEU A 74 -0.38 6.49 -2.62
C LEU A 74 -0.16 7.98 -2.42
N VAL A 75 0.33 8.41 -1.27
CA VAL A 75 0.70 9.82 -1.03
C VAL A 75 1.94 10.16 -1.86
N GLY A 76 2.91 9.23 -1.91
CA GLY A 76 4.10 9.39 -2.74
C GLY A 76 3.79 9.52 -4.22
N SER A 77 2.86 8.70 -4.75
CA SER A 77 2.43 8.80 -6.15
C SER A 77 1.70 10.12 -6.43
N ALA A 78 0.81 10.57 -5.53
CA ALA A 78 0.12 11.84 -5.70
C ALA A 78 1.09 13.04 -5.69
N MET A 79 2.15 13.00 -4.87
CA MET A 79 3.21 14.03 -4.89
C MET A 79 4.02 14.00 -6.19
N ALA A 80 4.29 12.81 -6.74
CA ALA A 80 4.96 12.69 -8.04
C ALA A 80 4.09 13.20 -9.19
N ASP A 81 2.78 12.96 -9.15
CA ASP A 81 1.82 13.49 -10.11
C ASP A 81 1.71 15.02 -10.01
N GLU A 82 1.70 15.59 -8.81
CA GLU A 82 1.78 17.04 -8.61
C GLU A 82 3.06 17.64 -9.23
N GLN A 83 4.20 16.98 -9.03
CA GLN A 83 5.44 17.44 -9.65
C GLN A 83 5.36 17.36 -11.18
N ALA A 84 4.78 16.30 -11.75
CA ALA A 84 4.60 16.16 -13.19
C ALA A 84 3.69 17.26 -13.77
N THR A 85 2.59 17.61 -13.08
CA THR A 85 1.70 18.71 -13.51
C THR A 85 2.40 20.07 -13.41
N ARG A 86 3.23 20.28 -12.41
CA ARG A 86 4.06 21.49 -12.28
C ARG A 86 5.04 21.65 -13.45
N GLU A 87 5.70 20.56 -13.88
CA GLU A 87 6.57 20.56 -15.05
C GLU A 87 5.77 20.75 -16.35
N SER A 88 4.51 20.34 -16.40
CA SER A 88 3.63 20.55 -17.55
C SER A 88 3.37 22.03 -17.85
N ILE A 89 3.40 22.91 -16.82
CA ILE A 89 3.30 24.35 -16.99
C ILE A 89 4.50 24.88 -17.81
N ALA A 90 5.71 24.40 -17.50
CA ALA A 90 6.90 24.76 -18.25
C ALA A 90 6.79 24.26 -19.72
N ALA A 91 6.33 23.03 -19.91
CA ALA A 91 6.09 22.45 -21.23
C ALA A 91 5.03 23.25 -22.03
N ALA A 92 3.92 23.67 -21.39
CA ALA A 92 2.90 24.49 -22.02
C ALA A 92 3.46 25.86 -22.45
N LYS A 93 4.33 26.47 -21.64
CA LYS A 93 5.00 27.73 -21.96
C LYS A 93 5.98 27.59 -23.15
N LEU A 94 6.65 26.42 -23.29
CA LEU A 94 7.55 26.16 -24.42
C LEU A 94 6.80 26.21 -25.76
N ASN A 95 5.52 25.92 -25.82
CA ASN A 95 4.71 26.04 -27.05
C ASN A 95 4.56 27.49 -27.55
N LEU A 96 4.92 28.49 -26.76
CA LEU A 96 4.97 29.90 -27.17
C LEU A 96 6.26 30.23 -27.93
N TYR A 97 7.28 29.40 -27.89
CA TYR A 97 8.55 29.59 -28.54
C TYR A 97 8.64 28.82 -29.87
N PRO A 98 9.60 29.21 -30.76
CA PRO A 98 9.85 28.46 -31.99
C PRO A 98 10.24 27.02 -31.68
N ALA A 99 9.60 26.07 -32.33
CA ALA A 99 9.92 24.65 -32.23
C ALA A 99 10.76 24.19 -33.42
N PRO A 100 12.10 24.02 -33.28
CA PRO A 100 12.95 23.42 -34.30
C PRO A 100 12.68 21.90 -34.32
N ALA A 101 12.59 21.34 -35.53
CA ALA A 101 12.49 19.91 -35.72
C ALA A 101 13.42 19.47 -36.86
N ILE A 102 14.13 18.38 -36.60
CA ILE A 102 15.00 17.71 -37.58
C ILE A 102 14.43 16.32 -37.80
N SER A 103 14.19 15.96 -39.04
CA SER A 103 13.75 14.62 -39.44
C SER A 103 14.71 14.06 -40.48
N SER A 104 15.03 12.77 -40.34
CA SER A 104 15.84 12.03 -41.30
C SER A 104 15.09 10.75 -41.66
N GLY A 105 15.02 10.42 -42.90
CA GLY A 105 14.38 9.22 -43.42
C GLY A 105 15.07 8.73 -44.69
N TYR A 106 14.89 7.45 -45.01
CA TYR A 106 15.36 6.85 -46.24
C TYR A 106 14.21 6.70 -47.22
N ASP A 107 14.35 7.31 -48.39
CA ASP A 107 13.42 7.18 -49.50
C ASP A 107 14.04 6.25 -50.54
N GLN A 108 13.24 5.31 -51.09
CA GLN A 108 13.76 4.30 -52.02
C GLN A 108 14.29 4.91 -53.32
N ASP A 109 13.74 6.03 -53.77
CA ASP A 109 14.12 6.68 -55.03
C ASP A 109 15.16 7.77 -54.85
N LYS A 110 15.24 8.39 -53.63
CA LYS A 110 16.09 9.57 -53.37
C LYS A 110 17.20 9.32 -52.36
N GLY A 111 17.24 8.12 -51.74
CA GLY A 111 18.22 7.79 -50.71
C GLY A 111 17.93 8.47 -49.38
N LEU A 112 18.97 8.83 -48.64
CA LEU A 112 18.86 9.50 -47.34
C LEU A 112 18.38 10.96 -47.53
N ILE A 113 17.21 11.27 -46.97
CA ILE A 113 16.65 12.62 -46.94
C ILE A 113 16.68 13.15 -45.53
N SER A 114 17.37 14.26 -45.33
CA SER A 114 17.36 14.99 -44.06
C SER A 114 16.62 16.32 -44.23
N ARG A 115 15.71 16.64 -43.33
CA ARG A 115 14.90 17.85 -43.37
C ARG A 115 14.96 18.56 -42.01
N ALA A 116 15.29 19.84 -42.04
CA ALA A 116 15.22 20.71 -40.86
C ALA A 116 14.12 21.74 -41.08
N ASN A 117 13.26 21.93 -40.11
CA ASN A 117 12.20 22.96 -40.12
C ASN A 117 12.08 23.64 -38.75
N VAL A 118 11.62 24.88 -38.77
CA VAL A 118 11.27 25.65 -37.55
C VAL A 118 9.83 26.06 -37.68
N ARG A 119 9.03 25.73 -36.66
CA ARG A 119 7.62 26.11 -36.64
C ARG A 119 7.34 27.04 -35.46
N GLN A 120 6.74 28.18 -35.73
CA GLN A 120 6.26 29.11 -34.72
C GLN A 120 4.85 29.55 -35.04
N ALA A 121 3.95 29.44 -34.07
CA ALA A 121 2.61 29.96 -34.19
C ALA A 121 2.63 31.47 -33.89
N LEU A 122 2.36 32.31 -34.88
CA LEU A 122 2.35 33.77 -34.73
C LEU A 122 1.06 34.27 -34.12
N TRP A 123 -0.07 33.61 -34.42
CA TRP A 123 -1.38 33.95 -33.86
C TRP A 123 -2.24 32.67 -33.78
N THR A 124 -2.83 32.45 -32.61
CA THR A 124 -3.61 31.22 -32.33
C THR A 124 -4.98 31.54 -31.72
N GLY A 125 -5.44 32.79 -31.76
CA GLY A 125 -6.71 33.19 -31.17
C GLY A 125 -6.82 32.92 -29.67
N GLY A 126 -5.70 33.02 -28.93
CA GLY A 126 -5.67 32.78 -27.48
C GLY A 126 -5.51 31.32 -27.04
N LYS A 127 -5.46 30.34 -27.99
CA LYS A 127 -5.37 28.92 -27.66
C LYS A 127 -4.14 28.58 -26.81
N LEU A 128 -2.97 29.10 -27.15
CA LEU A 128 -1.74 28.83 -26.40
C LEU A 128 -1.78 29.41 -24.99
N THR A 129 -2.32 30.61 -24.82
CA THR A 129 -2.52 31.22 -23.50
C THR A 129 -3.52 30.43 -22.66
N ALA A 130 -4.61 29.97 -23.28
CA ALA A 130 -5.59 29.10 -22.61
C ALA A 130 -4.97 27.77 -22.16
N ASN A 131 -4.10 27.15 -22.96
CA ASN A 131 -3.38 25.94 -22.59
C ASN A 131 -2.45 26.15 -21.37
N VAL A 132 -1.75 27.29 -21.31
CA VAL A 132 -0.91 27.63 -20.16
C VAL A 132 -1.78 27.83 -18.91
N ASN A 133 -2.90 28.53 -19.03
CA ASN A 133 -3.83 28.70 -17.92
C ASN A 133 -4.43 27.36 -17.46
N GLN A 134 -4.77 26.48 -18.40
CA GLN A 134 -5.22 25.13 -18.08
C GLN A 134 -4.16 24.37 -17.25
N ALA A 135 -2.90 24.35 -17.70
CA ALA A 135 -1.84 23.67 -16.96
C ALA A 135 -1.65 24.25 -15.54
N ILE A 136 -1.86 25.55 -15.34
CA ILE A 136 -1.84 26.18 -14.01
C ILE A 136 -2.99 25.69 -13.12
N TYR A 137 -4.19 25.51 -13.69
CA TYR A 137 -5.33 24.99 -12.93
C TYR A 137 -5.18 23.49 -12.65
N ASP A 138 -4.59 22.72 -13.57
CA ASP A 138 -4.29 21.31 -13.40
C ASP A 138 -3.28 21.10 -12.27
N ASP A 139 -2.25 21.95 -12.15
CA ASP A 139 -1.31 21.93 -11.02
C ASP A 139 -2.01 22.22 -9.68
N LYS A 140 -2.92 23.20 -9.63
CA LYS A 140 -3.71 23.47 -8.42
C LYS A 140 -4.61 22.28 -8.05
N ALA A 141 -5.21 21.63 -9.05
CA ALA A 141 -6.04 20.44 -8.82
C ALA A 141 -5.19 19.28 -8.29
N ALA A 142 -3.98 19.06 -8.84
CA ALA A 142 -3.06 18.04 -8.36
C ALA A 142 -2.62 18.30 -6.91
N THR A 143 -2.33 19.55 -6.54
CA THR A 143 -2.03 19.94 -5.14
C THR A 143 -3.20 19.60 -4.20
N ALA A 144 -4.45 19.92 -4.61
CA ALA A 144 -5.63 19.59 -3.82
C ALA A 144 -5.81 18.06 -3.69
N PHE A 145 -5.50 17.31 -4.74
CA PHE A 145 -5.54 15.86 -4.73
C PHE A 145 -4.54 15.22 -3.77
N VAL A 146 -3.34 15.80 -3.61
CA VAL A 146 -2.37 15.35 -2.58
C VAL A 146 -2.99 15.45 -1.19
N TYR A 147 -3.63 16.57 -0.86
CA TYR A 147 -4.32 16.74 0.44
C TYR A 147 -5.47 15.77 0.63
N GLU A 148 -6.23 15.48 -0.42
CA GLU A 148 -7.30 14.47 -0.39
C GLU A 148 -6.75 13.08 -0.07
N GLN A 149 -5.65 12.67 -0.73
CA GLN A 149 -4.99 11.40 -0.45
C GLN A 149 -4.46 11.32 0.99
N GLN A 150 -3.83 12.38 1.48
CA GLN A 150 -3.36 12.45 2.88
C GLN A 150 -4.52 12.27 3.87
N ASN A 151 -5.64 12.98 3.65
CA ASN A 151 -6.82 12.86 4.50
C ASN A 151 -7.45 11.46 4.44
N THR A 152 -7.49 10.86 3.26
CA THR A 152 -8.00 9.49 3.06
C THR A 152 -7.17 8.48 3.83
N ILE A 153 -5.83 8.57 3.74
CA ILE A 153 -4.93 7.68 4.48
C ILE A 153 -5.05 7.91 5.99
N ALA A 154 -5.13 9.16 6.44
CA ALA A 154 -5.33 9.48 7.85
C ALA A 154 -6.63 8.87 8.39
N LYS A 155 -7.75 9.02 7.67
CA LYS A 155 -9.03 8.42 8.01
C LYS A 155 -8.95 6.89 8.09
N ASN A 156 -8.40 6.25 7.06
CA ASN A 156 -8.26 4.79 7.03
C ASN A 156 -7.40 4.27 8.19
N THR A 157 -6.36 5.01 8.57
CA THR A 157 -5.52 4.68 9.72
C THR A 157 -6.32 4.72 11.03
N ILE A 158 -7.19 5.72 11.21
CA ILE A 158 -8.08 5.83 12.37
C ILE A 158 -9.06 4.66 12.41
N ASP A 159 -9.70 4.33 11.28
CA ASP A 159 -10.67 3.25 11.18
C ASP A 159 -10.04 1.88 11.51
N ILE A 160 -8.83 1.64 11.01
CA ILE A 160 -8.06 0.41 11.33
C ILE A 160 -7.70 0.38 12.82
N TRP A 161 -7.26 1.49 13.37
CA TRP A 161 -6.90 1.56 14.79
C TRP A 161 -8.10 1.33 15.70
N GLN A 162 -9.27 1.91 15.40
CA GLN A 162 -10.52 1.63 16.12
C GLN A 162 -10.91 0.15 16.03
N SER A 163 -10.79 -0.44 14.84
CA SER A 163 -11.06 -1.86 14.63
C SER A 163 -10.13 -2.75 15.47
N HIS A 164 -8.86 -2.38 15.59
CA HIS A 164 -7.88 -3.08 16.42
C HIS A 164 -8.26 -3.02 17.91
N ILE A 165 -8.59 -1.83 18.41
CA ILE A 165 -9.03 -1.67 19.81
C ILE A 165 -10.29 -2.49 20.10
N TYR A 166 -11.28 -2.42 19.19
CA TYR A 166 -12.50 -3.20 19.32
C TYR A 166 -12.22 -4.71 19.36
N ALA A 167 -11.40 -5.21 18.44
CA ALA A 167 -11.03 -6.62 18.40
C ALA A 167 -10.29 -7.07 19.67
N THR A 168 -9.41 -6.23 20.20
CA THR A 168 -8.67 -6.51 21.46
C THR A 168 -9.61 -6.55 22.67
N ALA A 169 -10.55 -5.62 22.74
CA ALA A 169 -11.56 -5.62 23.80
C ALA A 169 -12.48 -6.85 23.73
N LEU A 170 -12.88 -7.23 22.51
CA LEU A 170 -13.69 -8.42 22.27
C LEU A 170 -12.93 -9.70 22.63
N GLN A 171 -11.64 -9.78 22.30
CA GLN A 171 -10.78 -10.89 22.70
C GLN A 171 -10.73 -11.03 24.23
N GLY A 172 -10.55 -9.91 24.95
CA GLY A 172 -10.56 -9.90 26.41
C GLY A 172 -11.90 -10.39 26.99
N LEU A 173 -13.01 -9.98 26.38
CA LEU A 173 -14.35 -10.44 26.77
C LEU A 173 -14.48 -11.97 26.60
N TYR A 174 -14.08 -12.51 25.45
CA TYR A 174 -14.17 -13.96 25.20
C TYR A 174 -13.26 -14.77 26.12
N VAL A 175 -12.05 -14.30 26.41
CA VAL A 175 -11.15 -14.97 27.37
C VAL A 175 -11.80 -15.02 28.75
N ASN A 176 -12.43 -13.93 29.21
CA ASN A 176 -13.12 -13.91 30.49
C ASN A 176 -14.35 -14.83 30.50
N ASN A 177 -15.13 -14.85 29.42
CA ASN A 177 -16.28 -15.75 29.29
C ASN A 177 -15.87 -17.22 29.32
N LEU A 178 -14.80 -17.60 28.59
CA LEU A 178 -14.27 -18.97 28.62
C LEU A 178 -13.88 -19.37 30.04
N LYS A 179 -13.18 -18.51 30.77
CA LYS A 179 -12.82 -18.78 32.16
C LYS A 179 -14.06 -19.03 33.05
N GLN A 180 -15.13 -18.23 32.87
CA GLN A 180 -16.39 -18.44 33.60
C GLN A 180 -17.07 -19.77 33.25
N LEU A 181 -17.03 -20.15 31.96
CA LEU A 181 -17.56 -21.44 31.49
C LEU A 181 -16.75 -22.61 32.07
N ASP A 182 -15.43 -22.53 32.10
CA ASP A 182 -14.58 -23.54 32.73
C ASP A 182 -14.89 -23.71 34.22
N GLU A 183 -15.10 -22.62 34.95
CA GLU A 183 -15.48 -22.63 36.35
C GLU A 183 -16.87 -23.27 36.53
N PHE A 184 -17.84 -22.94 35.65
CA PHE A 184 -19.17 -23.50 35.65
C PHE A 184 -19.16 -25.00 35.33
N GLU A 185 -18.41 -25.44 34.32
CA GLU A 185 -18.21 -26.85 33.98
C GLU A 185 -17.64 -27.62 35.17
N ALA A 186 -16.62 -27.07 35.83
CA ALA A 186 -16.02 -27.70 37.02
C ALA A 186 -17.01 -27.82 38.19
N MET A 187 -17.89 -26.82 38.34
CA MET A 187 -18.99 -26.88 39.34
C MET A 187 -20.00 -27.97 38.98
N MET A 188 -20.44 -28.06 37.73
CA MET A 188 -21.39 -29.05 37.26
C MET A 188 -20.83 -30.48 37.38
N LYS A 189 -19.56 -30.70 37.06
CA LYS A 189 -18.89 -32.00 37.30
C LYS A 189 -18.93 -32.42 38.75
N ARG A 190 -18.70 -31.52 39.70
CA ARG A 190 -18.82 -31.82 41.14
C ARG A 190 -20.24 -32.22 41.53
N ARG A 191 -21.28 -31.48 41.04
CA ARG A 191 -22.70 -31.76 41.33
C ARG A 191 -23.15 -33.12 40.79
N VAL A 192 -22.75 -33.47 39.57
CA VAL A 192 -23.02 -34.79 38.96
C VAL A 192 -22.34 -35.90 39.75
N ASN A 193 -21.09 -35.74 40.15
CA ASN A 193 -20.36 -36.72 40.97
C ASN A 193 -20.98 -36.93 42.36
N GLN A 194 -21.65 -35.90 42.92
CA GLN A 194 -22.38 -35.98 44.19
C GLN A 194 -23.80 -36.50 44.02
N GLY A 195 -24.23 -36.81 42.80
CA GLY A 195 -25.58 -37.31 42.53
C GLY A 195 -26.69 -36.25 42.63
N VAL A 196 -26.33 -34.94 42.67
CA VAL A 196 -27.29 -33.82 42.83
C VAL A 196 -27.83 -33.37 41.45
N SER A 197 -27.11 -33.60 40.36
CA SER A 197 -27.52 -33.24 39.00
C SER A 197 -27.39 -34.44 38.04
N ALA A 198 -28.24 -34.47 37.01
CA ALA A 198 -28.18 -35.49 35.97
C ALA A 198 -26.94 -35.29 35.07
N ARG A 199 -26.46 -36.38 34.50
CA ARG A 199 -25.27 -36.35 33.58
C ARG A 199 -25.52 -35.50 32.34
N ILE A 200 -26.76 -35.46 31.86
CA ILE A 200 -27.17 -34.66 30.71
C ILE A 200 -26.98 -33.14 30.95
N ASP A 201 -27.04 -32.69 32.19
CA ASP A 201 -26.83 -31.29 32.55
C ASP A 201 -25.36 -30.86 32.33
N LEU A 202 -24.43 -31.83 32.37
CA LEU A 202 -23.01 -31.58 32.08
C LEU A 202 -22.75 -31.47 30.59
N ASP A 203 -23.51 -32.23 29.77
CA ASP A 203 -23.36 -32.24 28.32
C ASP A 203 -23.95 -30.99 27.65
N LEU A 204 -24.74 -30.20 28.41
CA LEU A 204 -25.36 -28.94 27.97
C LEU A 204 -24.54 -27.69 28.31
N VAL A 205 -23.42 -27.82 29.01
CA VAL A 205 -22.53 -26.75 29.41
C VAL A 205 -21.37 -26.61 28.38
#